data_375ee39b41a9084ede042361667043b5
#
_entry.id   375ee39b41a9084ede042361667043b5
#
_cell.length_a   1.000
_cell.length_b   1.000
_cell.length_c   1.000
_cell.angle_alpha   90.00
_cell.angle_beta   90.00
_cell.angle_gamma   90.00
#
_symmetry.space_group_name_H-M   'P 1'
#
loop_
_entity.id
_entity.type
_entity.pdbx_description
1 polymer ?
#
loop_
_entity_poly.entity_id
_entity_poly.type
_entity_poly.pdbx_seq_one_letter_code
_entity_poly.pdbx_strand_id
1 'polypeptide(L)'
;GEKEGLEEKEGLEEKEELGEVVEGAVSSGRWGVGGAGERQVLESARLWFAYGYPGVAARCGATVAPGPYGGAGAGGRISGVVAECGTQQRALALMASVLDQGAAGDAVVRAERILQETRPEDRTPAAGLAALVALIVADGLPEASRWCDILLAEARERRVPMWQSLFATAKAYTEIRLGELAAAEESAHTALTVVPPEGWGAAVAAPVAALLYAKAAMGRLDEAAAHLRIPVPDAAFRTPGGLLYLWARGHYHFAAGRPYAALEDFHRCGDLMARWRLDLSALVPWRSDAAQVYVSLGDDRRARSLLEEELTRPGPRTPWTRGVALRVLAALAERADRPRLLAEALDILQRSGHRLELAYAMAELSYSYWDRNEDGRARVAARKAQQLMRECGIKAPVLKASPVGAASACPPERPGAGRSATGLSGAELRVATLAARGYTNRQIAGALFITISTVEQHLTRAYRKLGVQRRTDLATRLDLDAGEEAGSAGCGDGLSRDCLRAG
;
A
#
# COMPACT_ATOMS: atom_id res chain seq x y z
N GLY A 1 -1.26 8.02 -42.30
CA GLY A 1 -2.65 8.30 -42.81
C GLY A 1 -3.61 7.15 -42.49
N GLU A 2 -3.22 5.87 -42.78
CA GLU A 2 -4.13 4.75 -42.51
C GLU A 2 -4.04 4.25 -41.05
N LYS A 3 -2.91 4.37 -40.39
CA LYS A 3 -2.77 3.99 -38.94
C LYS A 3 -3.42 5.02 -38.01
N GLU A 4 -3.31 6.28 -38.31
CA GLU A 4 -3.98 7.34 -37.52
C GLU A 4 -5.51 7.27 -37.62
N GLY A 5 -6.04 6.90 -38.82
CA GLY A 5 -7.48 6.72 -39.01
C GLY A 5 -8.07 5.48 -38.33
N LEU A 6 -7.25 4.43 -38.06
CA LEU A 6 -7.67 3.26 -37.31
C LEU A 6 -7.69 3.54 -35.77
N GLU A 7 -6.68 4.22 -35.25
CA GLU A 7 -6.65 4.61 -33.83
C GLU A 7 -7.75 5.62 -33.48
N GLU A 8 -8.12 6.49 -34.42
CA GLU A 8 -9.25 7.44 -34.23
C GLU A 8 -10.62 6.73 -34.31
N LYS A 9 -10.76 5.69 -35.13
CA LYS A 9 -11.98 4.86 -35.21
C LYS A 9 -12.13 3.96 -33.97
N GLU A 10 -11.08 3.27 -33.57
CA GLU A 10 -11.10 2.47 -32.33
C GLU A 10 -11.42 3.34 -31.10
N GLY A 11 -10.88 4.56 -31.03
CA GLY A 11 -11.18 5.51 -29.96
C GLY A 11 -12.61 6.08 -30.00
N LEU A 12 -13.30 6.07 -31.15
CA LEU A 12 -14.70 6.47 -31.29
C LEU A 12 -15.67 5.32 -30.98
N GLU A 13 -15.38 4.10 -31.41
CA GLU A 13 -16.15 2.90 -31.07
C GLU A 13 -16.08 2.59 -29.57
N GLU A 14 -14.88 2.74 -28.95
CA GLU A 14 -14.72 2.64 -27.49
C GLU A 14 -15.52 3.68 -26.70
N LYS A 15 -15.77 4.87 -27.28
CA LYS A 15 -16.58 5.93 -26.66
C LYS A 15 -18.08 5.65 -26.77
N GLU A 16 -18.54 5.07 -27.87
CA GLU A 16 -19.93 4.66 -28.06
C GLU A 16 -20.27 3.47 -27.16
N GLU A 17 -19.42 2.45 -27.08
CA GLU A 17 -19.59 1.31 -26.14
C GLU A 17 -19.66 1.74 -24.68
N LEU A 18 -18.86 2.72 -24.24
CA LEU A 18 -18.92 3.26 -22.88
C LEU A 18 -20.23 4.01 -22.62
N GLY A 19 -20.74 4.71 -23.62
CA GLY A 19 -22.06 5.35 -23.58
C GLY A 19 -23.16 4.31 -23.43
N GLU A 20 -23.13 3.26 -24.22
CA GLU A 20 -24.14 2.19 -24.21
C GLU A 20 -24.09 1.33 -22.96
N VAL A 21 -22.89 1.01 -22.41
CA VAL A 21 -22.76 0.25 -21.15
C VAL A 21 -23.32 1.05 -19.97
N VAL A 22 -23.13 2.36 -19.95
CA VAL A 22 -23.67 3.24 -18.89
C VAL A 22 -25.18 3.42 -19.08
N GLU A 23 -25.66 3.59 -20.30
CA GLU A 23 -27.08 3.66 -20.61
C GLU A 23 -27.80 2.32 -20.43
N GLY A 24 -27.14 1.21 -20.76
CA GLY A 24 -27.65 -0.14 -20.53
C GLY A 24 -27.78 -0.49 -19.05
N ALA A 25 -26.86 -0.02 -18.20
CA ALA A 25 -26.95 -0.17 -16.74
C ALA A 25 -28.06 0.68 -16.14
N VAL A 26 -28.32 1.87 -16.71
CA VAL A 26 -29.42 2.78 -16.31
C VAL A 26 -30.78 2.24 -16.75
N SER A 27 -30.87 1.70 -17.97
CA SER A 27 -32.14 1.21 -18.56
C SER A 27 -32.55 -0.16 -18.02
N SER A 28 -31.60 -0.97 -17.52
CA SER A 28 -31.89 -2.32 -17.04
C SER A 28 -32.51 -2.40 -15.63
N GLY A 29 -32.72 -1.27 -14.93
CA GLY A 29 -33.39 -1.24 -13.63
C GLY A 29 -32.73 -2.09 -12.54
N ARG A 30 -31.46 -2.49 -12.73
CA ARG A 30 -30.72 -3.34 -11.76
C ARG A 30 -30.29 -2.61 -10.49
N TRP A 31 -30.51 -1.32 -10.43
CA TRP A 31 -30.24 -0.49 -9.26
C TRP A 31 -31.57 -0.26 -8.51
N GLY A 32 -31.83 -1.04 -7.51
CA GLY A 32 -33.10 -1.09 -6.81
C GLY A 32 -33.42 0.12 -5.91
N VAL A 33 -33.21 1.35 -6.38
CA VAL A 33 -33.64 2.57 -5.68
C VAL A 33 -34.14 3.56 -6.73
N GLY A 34 -35.46 3.74 -6.82
CA GLY A 34 -36.10 4.55 -7.89
C GLY A 34 -35.91 6.05 -7.70
N GLY A 35 -35.60 6.76 -8.76
CA GLY A 35 -35.77 8.19 -8.91
C GLY A 35 -34.55 9.04 -9.19
N ALA A 36 -34.65 10.33 -8.93
CA ALA A 36 -33.67 11.38 -9.24
C ALA A 36 -32.26 11.15 -8.62
N GLY A 37 -32.14 10.38 -7.52
CA GLY A 37 -30.88 10.05 -6.88
C GLY A 37 -29.94 9.16 -7.71
N GLU A 38 -30.50 8.24 -8.51
CA GLU A 38 -29.73 7.33 -9.36
C GLU A 38 -28.99 8.05 -10.48
N ARG A 39 -29.68 8.95 -11.18
CA ARG A 39 -29.07 9.77 -12.23
C ARG A 39 -27.93 10.61 -11.71
N GLN A 40 -27.99 11.04 -10.47
CA GLN A 40 -27.04 11.92 -9.84
C GLN A 40 -25.79 11.19 -9.31
N VAL A 41 -25.93 9.93 -8.85
CA VAL A 41 -24.80 9.06 -8.51
C VAL A 41 -24.03 8.67 -9.77
N LEU A 42 -24.74 8.41 -10.86
CA LEU A 42 -24.15 8.17 -12.18
C LEU A 42 -23.48 9.41 -12.76
N GLU A 43 -24.04 10.61 -12.56
CA GLU A 43 -23.37 11.85 -12.92
C GLU A 43 -22.12 12.12 -12.06
N SER A 44 -22.17 11.80 -10.79
CA SER A 44 -21.00 11.92 -9.90
C SER A 44 -19.92 10.90 -10.26
N ALA A 45 -20.30 9.67 -10.59
CA ALA A 45 -19.39 8.68 -11.16
C ALA A 45 -18.89 9.12 -12.55
N ARG A 46 -19.75 9.64 -13.43
CA ARG A 46 -19.37 10.24 -14.70
C ARG A 46 -18.38 11.40 -14.50
N LEU A 47 -18.54 12.21 -13.48
CA LEU A 47 -17.62 13.32 -13.17
C LEU A 47 -16.28 12.78 -12.63
N TRP A 48 -16.25 11.75 -11.81
CA TRP A 48 -15.02 11.03 -11.44
C TRP A 48 -14.31 10.45 -12.68
N PHE A 49 -15.09 9.86 -13.61
CA PHE A 49 -14.60 9.37 -14.89
C PHE A 49 -14.17 10.51 -15.82
N ALA A 50 -14.90 11.62 -15.81
CA ALA A 50 -14.68 12.78 -16.66
C ALA A 50 -13.38 13.52 -16.34
N TYR A 51 -12.98 13.56 -15.07
CA TYR A 51 -11.73 14.20 -14.66
C TYR A 51 -10.49 13.35 -14.94
N GLY A 52 -10.63 12.04 -15.14
CA GLY A 52 -9.58 11.19 -15.71
C GLY A 52 -9.34 11.42 -17.21
N TYR A 53 -10.24 12.18 -17.90
CA TYR A 53 -10.15 12.45 -19.33
C TYR A 53 -10.26 13.96 -19.63
N PRO A 54 -9.17 14.62 -20.03
CA PRO A 54 -9.14 16.06 -20.33
C PRO A 54 -10.21 16.53 -21.35
N GLY A 55 -10.64 15.64 -22.26
CA GLY A 55 -11.67 15.94 -23.27
C GLY A 55 -13.08 16.08 -22.70
N VAL A 56 -13.35 15.68 -21.46
CA VAL A 56 -14.67 15.80 -20.83
C VAL A 56 -14.75 17.06 -19.95
N ALA A 57 -13.62 17.50 -19.38
CA ALA A 57 -13.52 18.78 -18.69
C ALA A 57 -13.91 19.94 -19.62
N ALA A 58 -13.54 19.86 -20.91
CA ALA A 58 -13.92 20.85 -21.93
C ALA A 58 -15.44 20.91 -22.20
N ARG A 59 -16.20 19.82 -21.99
CA ARG A 59 -17.65 19.75 -22.16
C ARG A 59 -18.46 20.26 -20.98
N CYS A 60 -17.84 20.30 -19.80
CA CYS A 60 -18.48 20.83 -18.58
C CYS A 60 -18.30 22.35 -18.41
N GLY A 61 -17.81 23.07 -19.43
CA GLY A 61 -17.61 24.51 -19.37
C GLY A 61 -16.44 24.98 -18.51
N ALA A 62 -15.68 24.06 -17.94
CA ALA A 62 -14.42 24.39 -17.31
C ALA A 62 -13.36 24.50 -18.41
N THR A 63 -13.00 25.72 -18.80
CA THR A 63 -11.85 25.97 -19.66
C THR A 63 -10.56 25.62 -18.90
N VAL A 64 -10.26 24.34 -18.84
CA VAL A 64 -8.91 23.89 -18.55
C VAL A 64 -8.16 23.96 -19.87
N ALA A 65 -7.29 24.96 -20.02
CA ALA A 65 -6.42 25.05 -21.18
C ALA A 65 -5.60 23.76 -21.28
N PRO A 66 -5.50 23.14 -22.48
CA PRO A 66 -4.60 22.01 -22.68
C PRO A 66 -3.18 22.56 -22.52
N GLY A 67 -2.50 22.13 -21.43
CA GLY A 67 -1.08 22.40 -21.27
C GLY A 67 -0.28 21.29 -21.93
N PRO A 68 0.37 21.51 -23.08
CA PRO A 68 1.64 20.85 -23.29
C PRO A 68 2.68 21.64 -22.52
N TYR A 69 3.61 20.98 -21.90
CA TYR A 69 4.89 21.47 -21.43
C TYR A 69 5.23 22.89 -21.92
N GLY A 70 5.11 23.89 -21.07
CA GLY A 70 5.65 25.20 -21.41
C GLY A 70 4.92 26.37 -20.78
N GLY A 71 5.57 27.11 -19.89
CA GLY A 71 5.34 28.52 -19.68
C GLY A 71 4.67 28.89 -18.36
N ALA A 72 5.47 29.37 -17.43
CA ALA A 72 5.04 30.16 -16.30
C ALA A 72 4.06 31.26 -16.74
N GLY A 73 2.83 31.27 -16.16
CA GLY A 73 1.91 32.39 -16.40
C GLY A 73 0.42 32.13 -16.20
N ALA A 74 -0.03 30.89 -15.96
CA ALA A 74 -1.47 30.59 -15.91
C ALA A 74 -2.12 30.68 -14.51
N GLY A 75 -1.33 30.85 -13.45
CA GLY A 75 -1.84 30.86 -12.06
C GLY A 75 -2.81 31.98 -11.69
N GLY A 76 -2.81 33.07 -12.44
CA GLY A 76 -3.64 34.24 -12.14
C GLY A 76 -5.08 34.21 -12.69
N ARG A 77 -5.37 33.35 -13.67
CA ARG A 77 -6.69 33.35 -14.34
C ARG A 77 -7.69 32.34 -13.79
N ILE A 78 -7.22 31.28 -13.14
CA ILE A 78 -8.11 30.26 -12.56
C ILE A 78 -8.77 30.78 -11.28
N SER A 79 -8.10 31.63 -10.51
CA SER A 79 -8.63 32.18 -9.25
C SER A 79 -9.86 33.11 -9.46
N GLY A 80 -9.96 33.78 -10.57
CA GLY A 80 -11.09 34.70 -10.85
C GLY A 80 -12.38 33.97 -11.33
N VAL A 81 -12.22 32.85 -12.04
CA VAL A 81 -13.37 32.08 -12.58
C VAL A 81 -14.00 31.18 -11.52
N VAL A 82 -13.23 30.75 -10.52
CA VAL A 82 -13.69 29.86 -9.47
C VAL A 82 -14.66 30.54 -8.49
N ALA A 83 -14.66 31.87 -8.39
CA ALA A 83 -15.51 32.58 -7.44
C ALA A 83 -17.03 32.58 -7.84
N GLU A 84 -17.36 32.34 -9.10
CA GLU A 84 -18.74 32.30 -9.58
C GLU A 84 -19.31 30.87 -9.73
N CYS A 85 -18.49 29.83 -9.51
CA CYS A 85 -18.91 28.46 -9.66
C CYS A 85 -19.59 27.92 -8.39
N GLY A 86 -20.62 27.09 -8.54
CA GLY A 86 -21.27 26.40 -7.42
C GLY A 86 -20.31 25.50 -6.64
N THR A 87 -20.66 25.14 -5.38
CA THR A 87 -19.83 24.37 -4.45
C THR A 87 -19.28 23.08 -5.08
N GLN A 88 -20.10 22.36 -5.85
CA GLN A 88 -19.69 21.14 -6.53
C GLN A 88 -18.59 21.39 -7.56
N GLN A 89 -18.71 22.43 -8.38
CA GLN A 89 -17.70 22.77 -9.40
C GLN A 89 -16.38 23.18 -8.75
N ARG A 90 -16.45 23.95 -7.65
CA ARG A 90 -15.25 24.32 -6.86
C ARG A 90 -14.55 23.09 -6.26
N ALA A 91 -15.31 22.14 -5.74
CA ALA A 91 -14.77 20.90 -5.19
C ALA A 91 -14.05 20.06 -6.24
N LEU A 92 -14.68 19.88 -7.39
CA LEU A 92 -14.12 19.16 -8.52
C LEU A 92 -12.88 19.87 -9.11
N ALA A 93 -12.91 21.18 -9.22
CA ALA A 93 -11.77 21.98 -9.69
C ALA A 93 -10.59 21.89 -8.70
N LEU A 94 -10.87 21.90 -7.39
CA LEU A 94 -9.84 21.70 -6.37
C LEU A 94 -9.23 20.31 -6.46
N MET A 95 -10.05 19.26 -6.53
CA MET A 95 -9.58 17.88 -6.67
C MET A 95 -8.72 17.71 -7.92
N ALA A 96 -9.18 18.21 -9.05
CA ALA A 96 -8.43 18.17 -10.31
C ALA A 96 -7.09 18.92 -10.21
N SER A 97 -7.08 20.09 -9.59
CA SER A 97 -5.85 20.87 -9.37
C SER A 97 -4.86 20.13 -8.47
N VAL A 98 -5.34 19.52 -7.39
CA VAL A 98 -4.48 18.76 -6.46
C VAL A 98 -3.93 17.49 -7.11
N LEU A 99 -4.71 16.82 -7.95
CA LEU A 99 -4.27 15.63 -8.68
C LEU A 99 -3.26 15.96 -9.81
N ASP A 100 -3.41 17.09 -10.47
CA ASP A 100 -2.56 17.53 -11.60
C ASP A 100 -1.31 18.27 -11.13
N GLN A 101 -1.46 19.20 -10.18
CA GLN A 101 -0.41 20.11 -9.74
C GLN A 101 0.12 19.83 -8.32
N GLY A 102 -0.53 18.89 -7.57
CA GLY A 102 -0.30 18.61 -6.17
C GLY A 102 -0.94 19.58 -5.22
N ALA A 103 -0.69 19.33 -3.95
CA ALA A 103 -1.20 20.17 -2.88
C ALA A 103 -0.49 21.53 -2.89
N ALA A 104 -1.14 22.55 -3.44
CA ALA A 104 -0.79 23.93 -3.12
C ALA A 104 -0.97 24.13 -1.59
N GLY A 105 -0.20 25.01 -0.99
CA GLY A 105 -0.19 25.21 0.47
C GLY A 105 -1.54 25.60 1.10
N ASP A 106 -2.54 25.99 0.27
CA ASP A 106 -3.91 26.32 0.68
C ASP A 106 -4.95 25.22 0.37
N ALA A 107 -4.52 24.10 -0.22
CA ALA A 107 -5.45 23.05 -0.68
C ALA A 107 -6.32 22.49 0.45
N VAL A 108 -5.74 22.25 1.62
CA VAL A 108 -6.46 21.77 2.82
C VAL A 108 -7.51 22.80 3.26
N VAL A 109 -7.13 24.08 3.37
CA VAL A 109 -8.04 25.15 3.77
C VAL A 109 -9.19 25.31 2.77
N ARG A 110 -8.91 25.21 1.47
CA ARG A 110 -9.93 25.29 0.43
C ARG A 110 -10.88 24.10 0.46
N ALA A 111 -10.36 22.90 0.69
CA ALA A 111 -11.17 21.68 0.84
C ALA A 111 -12.09 21.78 2.07
N GLU A 112 -11.58 22.21 3.21
CA GLU A 112 -12.39 22.42 4.41
C GLU A 112 -13.48 23.46 4.23
N ARG A 113 -13.17 24.58 3.57
CA ARG A 113 -14.20 25.60 3.24
C ARG A 113 -15.31 25.02 2.38
N ILE A 114 -14.97 24.22 1.37
CA ILE A 114 -15.97 23.56 0.52
C ILE A 114 -16.83 22.60 1.36
N LEU A 115 -16.23 21.83 2.26
CA LEU A 115 -16.95 20.90 3.13
C LEU A 115 -17.87 21.65 4.11
N GLN A 116 -17.45 22.81 4.63
CA GLN A 116 -18.28 23.65 5.47
C GLN A 116 -19.46 24.29 4.73
N GLU A 117 -19.30 24.56 3.46
CA GLU A 117 -20.35 25.13 2.59
C GLU A 117 -21.27 24.06 2.00
N THR A 118 -20.84 22.79 1.99
CA THR A 118 -21.67 21.65 1.54
C THR A 118 -22.83 21.50 2.52
N ARG A 119 -24.05 21.76 2.03
CA ARG A 119 -25.24 21.73 2.87
C ARG A 119 -25.89 20.35 2.83
N PRO A 120 -26.60 20.00 3.91
CA PRO A 120 -27.41 18.78 3.96
C PRO A 120 -28.44 18.68 2.83
N GLU A 121 -28.85 19.78 2.23
CA GLU A 121 -29.83 19.87 1.17
C GLU A 121 -29.23 19.59 -0.22
N ASP A 122 -27.89 19.55 -0.30
CA ASP A 122 -27.20 19.21 -1.56
C ASP A 122 -27.56 17.79 -1.99
N ARG A 123 -28.06 17.69 -3.21
CA ARG A 123 -28.61 16.42 -3.73
C ARG A 123 -27.56 15.40 -4.11
N THR A 124 -26.26 15.71 -3.99
CA THR A 124 -25.18 14.81 -4.40
C THR A 124 -24.02 14.76 -3.41
N PRO A 125 -23.40 13.58 -3.20
CA PRO A 125 -22.19 13.44 -2.39
C PRO A 125 -20.93 13.96 -3.12
N ALA A 126 -21.06 14.41 -4.37
CA ALA A 126 -19.92 14.68 -5.25
C ALA A 126 -18.97 15.76 -4.70
N ALA A 127 -19.53 16.85 -4.15
CA ALA A 127 -18.71 17.92 -3.59
C ALA A 127 -17.93 17.41 -2.35
N GLY A 128 -18.61 16.70 -1.45
CA GLY A 128 -17.98 16.11 -0.25
C GLY A 128 -16.89 15.10 -0.60
N LEU A 129 -17.16 14.19 -1.54
CA LEU A 129 -16.17 13.21 -1.99
C LEU A 129 -14.97 13.87 -2.67
N ALA A 130 -15.19 14.83 -3.56
CA ALA A 130 -14.10 15.52 -4.23
C ALA A 130 -13.21 16.29 -3.24
N ALA A 131 -13.81 16.95 -2.25
CA ALA A 131 -13.08 17.66 -1.22
C ALA A 131 -12.32 16.68 -0.28
N LEU A 132 -12.92 15.53 0.07
CA LEU A 132 -12.22 14.47 0.84
C LEU A 132 -11.02 13.91 0.08
N VAL A 133 -11.17 13.62 -1.22
CA VAL A 133 -10.04 13.17 -2.05
C VAL A 133 -8.96 14.23 -2.11
N ALA A 134 -9.32 15.50 -2.25
CA ALA A 134 -8.36 16.60 -2.22
C ALA A 134 -7.61 16.67 -0.88
N LEU A 135 -8.29 16.48 0.26
CA LEU A 135 -7.66 16.40 1.59
C LEU A 135 -6.68 15.23 1.69
N ILE A 136 -7.12 14.04 1.28
CA ILE A 136 -6.29 12.82 1.35
C ILE A 136 -5.02 12.98 0.50
N VAL A 137 -5.15 13.50 -0.71
CA VAL A 137 -4.01 13.72 -1.62
C VAL A 137 -3.10 14.85 -1.13
N ALA A 138 -3.65 15.84 -0.44
CA ALA A 138 -2.90 16.95 0.14
C ALA A 138 -2.26 16.64 1.50
N ASP A 139 -2.29 15.38 1.96
CA ASP A 139 -1.85 14.94 3.30
C ASP A 139 -2.59 15.64 4.48
N GLY A 140 -3.77 16.21 4.24
CA GLY A 140 -4.69 16.73 5.27
C GLY A 140 -5.48 15.59 5.94
N LEU A 141 -4.77 14.59 6.45
CA LEU A 141 -5.38 13.35 6.96
C LEU A 141 -6.21 13.53 8.23
N PRO A 142 -5.81 14.37 9.21
CA PRO A 142 -6.64 14.65 10.38
C PRO A 142 -7.97 15.32 10.00
N GLU A 143 -7.94 16.28 9.06
CA GLU A 143 -9.12 16.97 8.54
C GLU A 143 -10.00 16.00 7.76
N ALA A 144 -9.39 15.17 6.90
CA ALA A 144 -10.11 14.14 6.14
C ALA A 144 -10.83 13.16 7.07
N SER A 145 -10.16 12.66 8.13
CA SER A 145 -10.76 11.75 9.11
C SER A 145 -11.98 12.38 9.80
N ARG A 146 -11.84 13.59 10.30
CA ARG A 146 -12.92 14.33 10.95
C ARG A 146 -14.12 14.54 10.02
N TRP A 147 -13.88 14.96 8.79
CA TRP A 147 -14.94 15.19 7.81
C TRP A 147 -15.59 13.90 7.34
N CYS A 148 -14.87 12.81 7.23
CA CYS A 148 -15.46 11.50 6.97
C CYS A 148 -16.48 11.12 8.06
N ASP A 149 -16.16 11.34 9.33
CA ASP A 149 -17.07 11.06 10.45
C ASP A 149 -18.35 11.89 10.37
N ILE A 150 -18.21 13.19 10.09
CA ILE A 150 -19.34 14.12 9.94
C ILE A 150 -20.25 13.68 8.80
N LEU A 151 -19.69 13.45 7.62
CA LEU A 151 -20.45 13.08 6.42
C LEU A 151 -21.08 11.68 6.53
N LEU A 152 -20.41 10.75 7.21
CA LEU A 152 -20.98 9.43 7.52
C LEU A 152 -22.18 9.52 8.48
N ALA A 153 -22.06 10.33 9.53
CA ALA A 153 -23.16 10.54 10.47
C ALA A 153 -24.38 11.13 9.74
N GLU A 154 -24.16 12.14 8.92
CA GLU A 154 -25.20 12.77 8.11
C GLU A 154 -25.84 11.80 7.11
N ALA A 155 -25.04 11.00 6.41
CA ALA A 155 -25.56 10.01 5.45
C ALA A 155 -26.40 8.92 6.15
N ARG A 156 -26.06 8.55 7.39
CA ARG A 156 -26.84 7.62 8.22
C ARG A 156 -28.17 8.24 8.64
N GLU A 157 -28.15 9.47 9.13
CA GLU A 157 -29.35 10.19 9.55
C GLU A 157 -30.35 10.33 8.39
N ARG A 158 -29.85 10.65 7.22
CA ARG A 158 -30.65 10.76 5.98
C ARG A 158 -31.08 9.43 5.37
N ARG A 159 -30.52 8.30 5.86
CA ARG A 159 -30.80 6.95 5.35
C ARG A 159 -30.49 6.82 3.86
N VAL A 160 -29.33 7.31 3.42
CA VAL A 160 -28.84 7.19 2.04
C VAL A 160 -27.72 6.16 1.97
N PRO A 161 -28.01 4.86 1.72
CA PRO A 161 -27.02 3.78 1.81
C PRO A 161 -25.79 4.00 0.91
N MET A 162 -25.98 4.48 -0.32
CA MET A 162 -24.87 4.72 -1.24
C MET A 162 -23.91 5.81 -0.71
N TRP A 163 -24.42 6.87 -0.10
CA TRP A 163 -23.55 7.91 0.49
C TRP A 163 -22.77 7.37 1.68
N GLN A 164 -23.43 6.58 2.54
CA GLN A 164 -22.75 5.90 3.65
C GLN A 164 -21.57 5.06 3.14
N SER A 165 -21.83 4.27 2.09
CA SER A 165 -20.83 3.39 1.52
C SER A 165 -19.67 4.14 0.86
N LEU A 166 -19.96 5.24 0.14
CA LEU A 166 -18.94 6.08 -0.48
C LEU A 166 -18.05 6.78 0.56
N PHE A 167 -18.67 7.38 1.59
CA PHE A 167 -17.91 8.04 2.65
C PHE A 167 -17.18 7.04 3.55
N ALA A 168 -17.73 5.85 3.78
CA ALA A 168 -17.03 4.78 4.46
C ALA A 168 -15.79 4.30 3.66
N THR A 169 -15.90 4.26 2.34
CA THR A 169 -14.74 3.96 1.48
C THR A 169 -13.67 5.05 1.57
N ALA A 170 -14.04 6.33 1.49
CA ALA A 170 -13.10 7.44 1.66
C ALA A 170 -12.44 7.41 3.05
N LYS A 171 -13.20 7.10 4.09
CA LYS A 171 -12.70 6.91 5.45
C LYS A 171 -11.68 5.78 5.51
N ALA A 172 -11.96 4.63 4.91
CA ALA A 172 -11.03 3.51 4.88
C ALA A 172 -9.68 3.89 4.25
N TYR A 173 -9.66 4.68 3.17
CA TYR A 173 -8.41 5.17 2.59
C TYR A 173 -7.68 6.19 3.47
N THR A 174 -8.40 7.04 4.19
CA THR A 174 -7.82 7.94 5.19
C THR A 174 -7.15 7.15 6.30
N GLU A 175 -7.81 6.11 6.81
CA GLU A 175 -7.31 5.22 7.86
C GLU A 175 -6.12 4.38 7.40
N ILE A 176 -6.11 3.90 6.14
CA ILE A 176 -4.93 3.25 5.53
C ILE A 176 -3.74 4.21 5.56
N ARG A 177 -3.93 5.46 5.14
CA ARG A 177 -2.87 6.47 5.13
C ARG A 177 -2.37 6.80 6.54
N LEU A 178 -3.24 6.84 7.53
CA LEU A 178 -2.91 7.01 8.95
C LEU A 178 -2.26 5.76 9.57
N GLY A 179 -2.31 4.60 8.90
CA GLY A 179 -1.83 3.33 9.43
C GLY A 179 -2.81 2.69 10.43
N GLU A 180 -4.07 3.09 10.44
CA GLU A 180 -5.14 2.53 11.28
C GLU A 180 -5.82 1.35 10.56
N LEU A 181 -5.03 0.29 10.29
CA LEU A 181 -5.45 -0.78 9.38
C LEU A 181 -6.69 -1.55 9.84
N ALA A 182 -6.88 -1.72 11.15
CA ALA A 182 -8.07 -2.38 11.68
C ALA A 182 -9.34 -1.53 11.49
N ALA A 183 -9.23 -0.21 11.69
CA ALA A 183 -10.33 0.71 11.42
C ALA A 183 -10.64 0.79 9.91
N ALA A 184 -9.61 0.80 9.07
CA ALA A 184 -9.76 0.77 7.62
C ALA A 184 -10.50 -0.49 7.13
N GLU A 185 -10.20 -1.64 7.73
CA GLU A 185 -10.95 -2.89 7.47
C GLU A 185 -12.42 -2.74 7.85
N GLU A 186 -12.72 -2.18 9.02
CA GLU A 186 -14.10 -1.97 9.49
C GLU A 186 -14.86 -1.00 8.59
N SER A 187 -14.23 0.12 8.23
CA SER A 187 -14.83 1.12 7.34
C SER A 187 -15.11 0.55 5.94
N ALA A 188 -14.17 -0.17 5.36
CA ALA A 188 -14.35 -0.80 4.04
C ALA A 188 -15.37 -1.96 4.09
N HIS A 189 -15.41 -2.73 5.17
CA HIS A 189 -16.43 -3.76 5.39
C HIS A 189 -17.84 -3.13 5.52
N THR A 190 -17.95 -2.03 6.26
CA THR A 190 -19.19 -1.26 6.36
C THR A 190 -19.68 -0.82 4.99
N ALA A 191 -18.78 -0.33 4.12
CA ALA A 191 -19.14 0.10 2.78
C ALA A 191 -19.79 -1.04 1.96
N LEU A 192 -19.22 -2.25 2.00
CA LEU A 192 -19.72 -3.42 1.27
C LEU A 192 -20.91 -4.13 1.95
N THR A 193 -21.13 -3.86 3.23
CA THR A 193 -22.30 -4.40 3.96
C THR A 193 -23.53 -3.51 3.73
N VAL A 194 -23.37 -2.20 3.74
CA VAL A 194 -24.45 -1.24 3.52
C VAL A 194 -24.96 -1.30 2.07
N VAL A 195 -24.03 -1.40 1.10
CA VAL A 195 -24.35 -1.69 -0.30
C VAL A 195 -23.59 -2.96 -0.69
N PRO A 196 -24.29 -4.07 -0.99
CA PRO A 196 -23.64 -5.31 -1.44
C PRO A 196 -22.81 -5.11 -2.72
N PRO A 197 -21.77 -5.93 -2.97
CA PRO A 197 -20.87 -5.77 -4.12
C PRO A 197 -21.58 -5.60 -5.47
N GLU A 198 -22.70 -6.29 -5.65
CA GLU A 198 -23.49 -6.25 -6.89
C GLU A 198 -24.13 -4.87 -7.13
N GLY A 199 -24.32 -4.09 -6.06
CA GLY A 199 -24.89 -2.73 -6.12
C GLY A 199 -23.89 -1.65 -6.52
N TRP A 200 -22.61 -1.96 -6.62
CA TRP A 200 -21.55 -0.98 -6.86
C TRP A 200 -21.14 -0.80 -8.33
N GLY A 201 -21.43 -1.80 -9.19
CA GLY A 201 -20.89 -1.82 -10.55
C GLY A 201 -19.35 -1.68 -10.56
N ALA A 202 -18.81 -0.83 -11.41
CA ALA A 202 -17.37 -0.62 -11.52
C ALA A 202 -16.73 -0.03 -10.25
N ALA A 203 -17.49 0.69 -9.44
CA ALA A 203 -16.99 1.34 -8.22
C ALA A 203 -16.66 0.34 -7.09
N VAL A 204 -17.08 -0.94 -7.20
CA VAL A 204 -16.76 -2.01 -6.23
C VAL A 204 -15.27 -2.17 -5.99
N ALA A 205 -14.46 -1.84 -6.99
CA ALA A 205 -13.01 -1.96 -6.92
C ALA A 205 -12.41 -1.19 -5.74
N ALA A 206 -12.96 -0.02 -5.39
CA ALA A 206 -12.39 0.83 -4.34
C ALA A 206 -12.56 0.23 -2.93
N PRO A 207 -13.76 -0.11 -2.42
CA PRO A 207 -13.88 -0.72 -1.09
C PRO A 207 -13.24 -2.11 -1.01
N VAL A 208 -13.25 -2.90 -2.08
CA VAL A 208 -12.56 -4.20 -2.14
C VAL A 208 -11.04 -4.01 -2.04
N ALA A 209 -10.49 -3.02 -2.71
CA ALA A 209 -9.07 -2.68 -2.61
C ALA A 209 -8.66 -2.30 -1.18
N ALA A 210 -9.48 -1.49 -0.50
CA ALA A 210 -9.20 -1.10 0.88
C ALA A 210 -9.17 -2.31 1.83
N LEU A 211 -10.13 -3.25 1.71
CA LEU A 211 -10.13 -4.50 2.48
C LEU A 211 -8.93 -5.37 2.17
N LEU A 212 -8.62 -5.55 0.88
CA LEU A 212 -7.51 -6.36 0.42
C LEU A 212 -6.18 -5.82 0.97
N TYR A 213 -5.97 -4.50 0.85
CA TYR A 213 -4.75 -3.84 1.33
C TYR A 213 -4.63 -3.94 2.85
N ALA A 214 -5.67 -3.56 3.60
CA ALA A 214 -5.63 -3.55 5.07
C ALA A 214 -5.31 -4.95 5.63
N LYS A 215 -5.98 -6.00 5.14
CA LYS A 215 -5.72 -7.37 5.57
C LYS A 215 -4.33 -7.88 5.16
N ALA A 216 -3.88 -7.58 3.94
CA ALA A 216 -2.56 -7.96 3.46
C ALA A 216 -1.45 -7.28 4.29
N ALA A 217 -1.59 -5.99 4.58
CA ALA A 217 -0.65 -5.23 5.41
C ALA A 217 -0.58 -5.74 6.85
N MET A 218 -1.72 -6.21 7.41
CA MET A 218 -1.76 -6.88 8.72
C MET A 218 -1.23 -8.33 8.70
N GLY A 219 -0.86 -8.87 7.51
CA GLY A 219 -0.37 -10.24 7.34
C GLY A 219 -1.47 -11.32 7.33
N ARG A 220 -2.73 -10.95 7.26
CA ARG A 220 -3.90 -11.85 7.23
C ARG A 220 -4.19 -12.27 5.78
N LEU A 221 -3.23 -12.97 5.16
CA LEU A 221 -3.22 -13.23 3.72
C LEU A 221 -4.38 -14.12 3.25
N ASP A 222 -4.79 -15.12 4.03
CA ASP A 222 -5.91 -16.01 3.67
C ASP A 222 -7.23 -15.24 3.65
N GLU A 223 -7.42 -14.34 4.60
CA GLU A 223 -8.60 -13.48 4.65
C GLU A 223 -8.58 -12.43 3.54
N ALA A 224 -7.39 -11.88 3.23
CA ALA A 224 -7.21 -10.98 2.09
C ALA A 224 -7.57 -11.69 0.77
N ALA A 225 -7.11 -12.94 0.57
CA ALA A 225 -7.39 -13.74 -0.60
C ALA A 225 -8.90 -13.97 -0.83
N ALA A 226 -9.70 -14.00 0.23
CA ALA A 226 -11.16 -14.14 0.11
C ALA A 226 -11.79 -12.99 -0.70
N HIS A 227 -11.23 -11.78 -0.59
CA HIS A 227 -11.75 -10.61 -1.31
C HIS A 227 -11.39 -10.60 -2.81
N LEU A 228 -10.37 -11.35 -3.24
CA LEU A 228 -10.06 -11.53 -4.66
C LEU A 228 -11.15 -12.32 -5.42
N ARG A 229 -12.05 -12.99 -4.69
CA ARG A 229 -13.19 -13.70 -5.29
C ARG A 229 -14.37 -12.79 -5.60
N ILE A 230 -14.38 -11.57 -5.08
CA ILE A 230 -15.40 -10.57 -5.43
C ILE A 230 -15.15 -10.15 -6.87
N PRO A 231 -16.14 -10.30 -7.79
CA PRO A 231 -15.95 -9.90 -9.18
C PRO A 231 -15.71 -8.39 -9.30
N VAL A 232 -14.59 -8.01 -9.91
CA VAL A 232 -14.30 -6.62 -10.27
C VAL A 232 -14.48 -6.51 -11.79
N PRO A 233 -15.48 -5.74 -12.28
CA PRO A 233 -15.72 -5.61 -13.71
C PRO A 233 -14.56 -4.96 -14.45
N ASP A 234 -14.35 -5.29 -15.74
CA ASP A 234 -13.29 -4.70 -16.57
C ASP A 234 -13.39 -3.17 -16.65
N ALA A 235 -14.59 -2.64 -16.64
CA ALA A 235 -14.83 -1.20 -16.59
C ALA A 235 -14.18 -0.52 -15.36
N ALA A 236 -14.00 -1.23 -14.26
CA ALA A 236 -13.32 -0.70 -13.07
C ALA A 236 -11.87 -0.30 -13.36
N PHE A 237 -11.17 -1.03 -14.24
CA PHE A 237 -9.77 -0.74 -14.59
C PHE A 237 -9.60 0.52 -15.48
N ARG A 238 -10.69 1.19 -15.79
CA ARG A 238 -10.70 2.53 -16.43
C ARG A 238 -10.92 3.63 -15.40
N THR A 239 -10.93 3.32 -14.10
CA THR A 239 -11.27 4.22 -13.01
C THR A 239 -10.16 4.28 -11.95
N PRO A 240 -10.09 5.36 -11.15
CA PRO A 240 -9.22 5.40 -9.99
C PRO A 240 -9.45 4.25 -8.99
N GLY A 241 -10.68 3.73 -8.87
CA GLY A 241 -10.98 2.54 -8.05
C GLY A 241 -10.26 1.29 -8.55
N GLY A 242 -10.21 1.07 -9.87
CA GLY A 242 -9.45 -0.03 -10.46
C GLY A 242 -7.93 0.13 -10.30
N LEU A 243 -7.43 1.37 -10.34
CA LEU A 243 -6.04 1.68 -10.03
C LEU A 243 -5.70 1.27 -8.58
N LEU A 244 -6.54 1.67 -7.63
CA LEU A 244 -6.40 1.30 -6.21
C LEU A 244 -6.49 -0.21 -6.00
N TYR A 245 -7.34 -0.90 -6.77
CA TYR A 245 -7.44 -2.36 -6.71
C TYR A 245 -6.18 -3.07 -7.19
N LEU A 246 -5.61 -2.65 -8.32
CA LEU A 246 -4.33 -3.18 -8.80
C LEU A 246 -3.22 -2.96 -7.78
N TRP A 247 -3.14 -1.77 -7.22
CA TRP A 247 -2.18 -1.44 -6.17
C TRP A 247 -2.32 -2.34 -4.93
N ALA A 248 -3.53 -2.50 -4.41
CA ALA A 248 -3.79 -3.36 -3.27
C ALA A 248 -3.48 -4.83 -3.55
N ARG A 249 -3.80 -5.31 -4.78
CA ARG A 249 -3.50 -6.66 -5.23
C ARG A 249 -2.00 -6.88 -5.40
N GLY A 250 -1.27 -5.89 -5.90
CA GLY A 250 0.19 -5.92 -5.96
C GLY A 250 0.81 -6.09 -4.57
N HIS A 251 0.36 -5.33 -3.58
CA HIS A 251 0.80 -5.49 -2.18
C HIS A 251 0.46 -6.88 -1.62
N TYR A 252 -0.75 -7.38 -1.88
CA TYR A 252 -1.12 -8.74 -1.51
C TYR A 252 -0.19 -9.78 -2.16
N HIS A 253 0.05 -9.69 -3.46
CA HIS A 253 0.95 -10.61 -4.15
C HIS A 253 2.37 -10.56 -3.60
N PHE A 254 2.88 -9.37 -3.32
CA PHE A 254 4.20 -9.22 -2.71
C PHE A 254 4.27 -9.86 -1.31
N ALA A 255 3.29 -9.57 -0.46
CA ALA A 255 3.20 -10.18 0.87
C ALA A 255 3.03 -11.70 0.82
N ALA A 256 2.33 -12.23 -0.20
CA ALA A 256 2.15 -13.65 -0.45
C ALA A 256 3.38 -14.34 -1.08
N GLY A 257 4.50 -13.62 -1.28
CA GLY A 257 5.72 -14.17 -1.87
C GLY A 257 5.64 -14.38 -3.39
N ARG A 258 4.82 -13.61 -4.10
CA ARG A 258 4.63 -13.64 -5.55
C ARG A 258 5.14 -12.34 -6.19
N PRO A 259 6.47 -12.08 -6.18
CA PRO A 259 7.02 -10.78 -6.58
C PRO A 259 6.73 -10.42 -8.04
N TYR A 260 6.72 -11.39 -8.95
CA TYR A 260 6.45 -11.12 -10.38
C TYR A 260 5.00 -10.69 -10.62
N ALA A 261 4.03 -11.30 -9.94
CA ALA A 261 2.63 -10.87 -10.01
C ALA A 261 2.43 -9.48 -9.39
N ALA A 262 3.17 -9.16 -8.33
CA ALA A 262 3.18 -7.82 -7.75
C ALA A 262 3.73 -6.77 -8.74
N LEU A 263 4.85 -7.08 -9.42
CA LEU A 263 5.42 -6.21 -10.46
C LEU A 263 4.46 -5.98 -11.61
N GLU A 264 3.76 -7.01 -12.07
CA GLU A 264 2.75 -6.88 -13.13
C GLU A 264 1.67 -5.86 -12.72
N ASP A 265 1.13 -5.97 -11.52
CA ASP A 265 0.12 -5.06 -11.03
C ASP A 265 0.63 -3.62 -10.84
N PHE A 266 1.83 -3.44 -10.29
CA PHE A 266 2.41 -2.10 -10.11
C PHE A 266 2.75 -1.44 -11.44
N HIS A 267 3.31 -2.17 -12.41
CA HIS A 267 3.56 -1.62 -13.75
C HIS A 267 2.25 -1.29 -14.46
N ARG A 268 1.22 -2.13 -14.32
CA ARG A 268 -0.10 -1.83 -14.86
C ARG A 268 -0.71 -0.55 -14.27
N CYS A 269 -0.44 -0.24 -12.99
CA CYS A 269 -0.79 1.08 -12.44
C CYS A 269 -0.09 2.21 -13.19
N GLY A 270 1.22 2.07 -13.47
CA GLY A 270 1.98 3.04 -14.25
C GLY A 270 1.44 3.22 -15.66
N ASP A 271 1.11 2.12 -16.35
CA ASP A 271 0.55 2.14 -17.71
C ASP A 271 -0.82 2.83 -17.77
N LEU A 272 -1.67 2.61 -16.76
CA LEU A 272 -2.96 3.30 -16.65
C LEU A 272 -2.76 4.81 -16.46
N MET A 273 -1.87 5.21 -15.56
CA MET A 273 -1.55 6.62 -15.34
C MET A 273 -0.98 7.28 -16.61
N ALA A 274 -0.10 6.59 -17.33
CA ALA A 274 0.46 7.08 -18.58
C ALA A 274 -0.63 7.28 -19.65
N ARG A 275 -1.56 6.30 -19.80
CA ARG A 275 -2.71 6.42 -20.72
C ARG A 275 -3.63 7.57 -20.35
N TRP A 276 -3.86 7.81 -19.07
CA TRP A 276 -4.67 8.93 -18.59
C TRP A 276 -3.95 10.27 -18.69
N ARG A 277 -2.64 10.28 -18.96
CA ARG A 277 -1.77 11.47 -18.90
C ARG A 277 -1.88 12.17 -17.55
N LEU A 278 -2.05 11.39 -16.49
CA LEU A 278 -2.24 11.87 -15.13
C LEU A 278 -1.48 10.97 -14.18
N ASP A 279 -0.45 11.47 -13.55
CA ASP A 279 0.31 10.72 -12.56
C ASP A 279 -0.30 10.89 -11.17
N LEU A 280 -0.89 9.80 -10.68
CA LEU A 280 -1.56 9.73 -9.39
C LEU A 280 -0.66 9.11 -8.30
N SER A 281 0.67 9.33 -8.36
CA SER A 281 1.61 8.82 -7.36
C SER A 281 1.24 9.20 -5.92
N ALA A 282 0.55 10.33 -5.74
CA ALA A 282 -0.01 10.72 -4.45
C ALA A 282 -1.06 9.74 -3.91
N LEU A 283 -1.76 9.00 -4.77
CA LEU A 283 -2.69 7.93 -4.39
C LEU A 283 -2.01 6.56 -4.39
N VAL A 284 -1.20 6.30 -5.41
CA VAL A 284 -0.57 4.99 -5.67
C VAL A 284 0.90 5.21 -6.06
N PRO A 285 1.83 5.06 -5.14
CA PRO A 285 3.27 5.27 -5.37
C PRO A 285 3.91 4.08 -6.07
N TRP A 286 3.34 3.65 -7.20
CA TRP A 286 3.68 2.42 -7.89
C TRP A 286 5.17 2.25 -8.22
N ARG A 287 5.90 3.38 -8.46
CA ARG A 287 7.35 3.33 -8.73
C ARG A 287 8.13 2.87 -7.51
N SER A 288 7.82 3.41 -6.35
CA SER A 288 8.46 3.04 -5.09
C SER A 288 8.10 1.60 -4.69
N ASP A 289 6.85 1.19 -4.93
CA ASP A 289 6.39 -0.17 -4.64
C ASP A 289 7.05 -1.19 -5.58
N ALA A 290 7.10 -0.92 -6.89
CA ALA A 290 7.83 -1.75 -7.85
C ALA A 290 9.33 -1.80 -7.55
N ALA A 291 9.94 -0.66 -7.18
CA ALA A 291 11.33 -0.60 -6.78
C ALA A 291 11.60 -1.48 -5.55
N GLN A 292 10.73 -1.45 -4.55
CA GLN A 292 10.82 -2.34 -3.38
C GLN A 292 10.82 -3.82 -3.76
N VAL A 293 9.97 -4.21 -4.71
CA VAL A 293 9.95 -5.58 -5.23
C VAL A 293 11.25 -5.91 -5.98
N TYR A 294 11.75 -5.00 -6.84
CA TYR A 294 13.02 -5.20 -7.53
C TYR A 294 14.20 -5.35 -6.56
N VAL A 295 14.25 -4.55 -5.48
CA VAL A 295 15.26 -4.74 -4.41
C VAL A 295 15.17 -6.14 -3.82
N SER A 296 13.98 -6.65 -3.56
CA SER A 296 13.80 -8.01 -3.03
C SER A 296 14.25 -9.12 -3.98
N LEU A 297 14.24 -8.84 -5.28
CA LEU A 297 14.72 -9.74 -6.35
C LEU A 297 16.22 -9.57 -6.66
N GLY A 298 16.88 -8.55 -6.09
CA GLY A 298 18.29 -8.23 -6.36
C GLY A 298 18.52 -7.48 -7.67
N ASP A 299 17.46 -6.91 -8.28
CA ASP A 299 17.59 -6.04 -9.47
C ASP A 299 17.73 -4.57 -9.04
N ASP A 300 18.86 -4.27 -8.43
CA ASP A 300 19.17 -2.94 -7.91
C ASP A 300 19.17 -1.86 -8.98
N ARG A 301 19.47 -2.23 -10.24
CA ARG A 301 19.51 -1.28 -11.36
C ARG A 301 18.11 -0.75 -11.69
N ARG A 302 17.12 -1.66 -11.85
CA ARG A 302 15.73 -1.24 -12.13
C ARG A 302 15.13 -0.51 -10.95
N ALA A 303 15.39 -0.99 -9.72
CA ALA A 303 14.93 -0.34 -8.52
C ALA A 303 15.44 1.12 -8.44
N ARG A 304 16.72 1.34 -8.66
CA ARG A 304 17.34 2.68 -8.64
C ARG A 304 16.74 3.59 -9.71
N SER A 305 16.57 3.10 -10.94
CA SER A 305 15.99 3.87 -12.04
C SER A 305 14.59 4.38 -11.71
N LEU A 306 13.71 3.55 -11.14
CA LEU A 306 12.36 3.95 -10.73
C LEU A 306 12.36 4.97 -9.59
N LEU A 307 13.26 4.81 -8.62
CA LEU A 307 13.37 5.74 -7.49
C LEU A 307 13.95 7.09 -7.90
N GLU A 308 14.93 7.11 -8.80
CA GLU A 308 15.48 8.33 -9.38
C GLU A 308 14.41 9.06 -10.19
N GLU A 309 13.64 8.34 -11.00
CA GLU A 309 12.49 8.91 -11.71
C GLU A 309 11.49 9.52 -10.72
N GLU A 310 11.08 8.81 -9.67
CA GLU A 310 10.15 9.32 -8.66
C GLU A 310 10.70 10.55 -7.93
N LEU A 311 12.01 10.58 -7.60
CA LEU A 311 12.63 11.66 -6.86
C LEU A 311 12.99 12.90 -7.71
N THR A 312 13.17 12.74 -9.02
CA THR A 312 13.57 13.85 -9.93
C THR A 312 12.43 14.38 -10.77
N ARG A 313 11.32 13.69 -10.83
CA ARG A 313 10.16 14.03 -11.66
C ARG A 313 9.68 15.45 -11.41
N PRO A 314 9.43 16.25 -12.48
CA PRO A 314 8.77 17.52 -12.34
C PRO A 314 7.29 17.32 -11.99
N GLY A 315 6.75 18.18 -11.15
CA GLY A 315 5.33 18.14 -10.77
C GLY A 315 5.07 17.93 -9.29
N PRO A 316 3.81 17.76 -8.93
CA PRO A 316 3.40 17.74 -7.55
C PRO A 316 3.87 16.46 -6.87
N ARG A 317 4.62 16.64 -5.81
CA ARG A 317 5.03 15.57 -4.92
C ARG A 317 4.37 15.79 -3.57
N THR A 318 3.65 14.80 -3.11
CA THR A 318 3.25 14.81 -1.71
C THR A 318 4.46 14.41 -0.86
N PRO A 319 4.63 15.01 0.31
CA PRO A 319 5.78 14.71 1.16
C PRO A 319 5.95 13.21 1.41
N TRP A 320 4.84 12.49 1.63
CA TRP A 320 4.92 11.07 1.97
C TRP A 320 5.50 10.20 0.85
N THR A 321 5.18 10.47 -0.43
CA THR A 321 5.73 9.67 -1.56
C THR A 321 7.25 9.82 -1.64
N ARG A 322 7.75 11.02 -1.36
CA ARG A 322 9.20 11.26 -1.21
C ARG A 322 9.78 10.46 -0.04
N GLY A 323 9.08 10.43 1.11
CA GLY A 323 9.49 9.65 2.28
C GLY A 323 9.60 8.16 1.97
N VAL A 324 8.61 7.60 1.26
CA VAL A 324 8.62 6.19 0.81
C VAL A 324 9.78 5.94 -0.15
N ALA A 325 9.98 6.80 -1.16
CA ALA A 325 11.06 6.65 -2.13
C ALA A 325 12.44 6.69 -1.47
N LEU A 326 12.67 7.61 -0.52
CA LEU A 326 13.92 7.69 0.23
C LEU A 326 14.16 6.45 1.11
N ARG A 327 13.10 5.92 1.74
CA ARG A 327 13.17 4.67 2.50
C ARG A 327 13.65 3.53 1.62
N VAL A 328 13.02 3.33 0.46
CA VAL A 328 13.40 2.24 -0.45
C VAL A 328 14.79 2.48 -1.05
N LEU A 329 15.14 3.74 -1.37
CA LEU A 329 16.48 4.09 -1.86
C LEU A 329 17.58 3.78 -0.84
N ALA A 330 17.30 3.93 0.45
CA ALA A 330 18.25 3.60 1.50
C ALA A 330 18.70 2.13 1.46
N ALA A 331 17.85 1.20 1.00
CA ALA A 331 18.24 -0.20 0.83
C ALA A 331 19.33 -0.40 -0.25
N LEU A 332 19.36 0.48 -1.25
CA LEU A 332 20.34 0.49 -2.36
C LEU A 332 21.58 1.33 -2.09
N ALA A 333 21.58 2.08 -0.99
CA ALA A 333 22.65 2.98 -0.63
C ALA A 333 23.82 2.23 0.02
N GLU A 334 25.00 2.85 -0.01
CA GLU A 334 26.14 2.38 0.75
C GLU A 334 25.83 2.35 2.25
N ARG A 335 26.46 1.41 2.97
CA ARG A 335 26.25 1.21 4.41
C ARG A 335 26.42 2.51 5.24
N ALA A 336 27.31 3.39 4.83
CA ALA A 336 27.56 4.66 5.50
C ALA A 336 26.39 5.66 5.36
N ASP A 337 25.73 5.69 4.21
CA ASP A 337 24.68 6.66 3.85
C ASP A 337 23.27 6.24 4.27
N ARG A 338 23.02 4.93 4.48
CA ARG A 338 21.71 4.40 4.86
C ARG A 338 21.05 5.12 6.03
N PRO A 339 21.73 5.36 7.19
CA PRO A 339 21.09 6.04 8.30
C PRO A 339 20.67 7.46 7.98
N ARG A 340 21.41 8.17 7.14
CA ARG A 340 21.10 9.55 6.74
C ARG A 340 19.83 9.59 5.89
N LEU A 341 19.73 8.73 4.88
CA LEU A 341 18.54 8.63 4.03
C LEU A 341 17.29 8.21 4.82
N LEU A 342 17.45 7.24 5.73
CA LEU A 342 16.37 6.80 6.59
C LEU A 342 15.95 7.88 7.59
N ALA A 343 16.89 8.68 8.12
CA ALA A 343 16.55 9.80 8.99
C ALA A 343 15.75 10.88 8.24
N GLU A 344 16.10 11.19 6.99
CA GLU A 344 15.34 12.11 6.14
C GLU A 344 13.93 11.54 5.84
N ALA A 345 13.83 10.26 5.49
CA ALA A 345 12.54 9.59 5.27
C ALA A 345 11.65 9.64 6.52
N LEU A 346 12.22 9.35 7.69
CA LEU A 346 11.51 9.37 8.98
C LEU A 346 10.96 10.75 9.32
N ASP A 347 11.74 11.80 9.13
CA ASP A 347 11.30 13.18 9.39
C ASP A 347 10.12 13.57 8.49
N ILE A 348 10.17 13.19 7.21
CA ILE A 348 9.08 13.43 6.26
C ILE A 348 7.83 12.62 6.65
N LEU A 349 7.97 11.31 6.86
CA LEU A 349 6.85 10.41 7.16
C LEU A 349 6.18 10.72 8.50
N GLN A 350 6.94 11.18 9.48
CA GLN A 350 6.40 11.63 10.76
C GLN A 350 5.55 12.88 10.61
N ARG A 351 6.01 13.85 9.81
CA ARG A 351 5.25 15.09 9.57
C ARG A 351 3.98 14.86 8.76
N SER A 352 4.00 13.93 7.83
CA SER A 352 2.83 13.59 6.99
C SER A 352 1.88 12.58 7.64
N GLY A 353 2.17 12.09 8.85
CA GLY A 353 1.28 11.24 9.64
C GLY A 353 1.19 9.77 9.18
N HIS A 354 2.04 9.32 8.25
CA HIS A 354 2.02 7.96 7.70
C HIS A 354 2.66 6.92 8.63
N ARG A 355 1.92 6.47 9.64
CA ARG A 355 2.45 5.60 10.72
C ARG A 355 2.98 4.25 10.23
N LEU A 356 2.35 3.64 9.21
CA LEU A 356 2.80 2.35 8.68
C LEU A 356 4.18 2.47 8.01
N GLU A 357 4.34 3.45 7.12
CA GLU A 357 5.62 3.70 6.44
C GLU A 357 6.71 4.16 7.43
N LEU A 358 6.31 4.95 8.44
CA LEU A 358 7.19 5.34 9.54
C LEU A 358 7.68 4.10 10.32
N ALA A 359 6.82 3.11 10.55
CA ALA A 359 7.17 1.86 11.22
C ALA A 359 8.20 1.06 10.39
N TYR A 360 8.00 0.98 9.07
CA TYR A 360 8.95 0.31 8.17
C TYR A 360 10.30 1.04 8.14
N ALA A 361 10.31 2.35 7.97
CA ALA A 361 11.55 3.15 7.97
C ALA A 361 12.31 3.01 9.30
N MET A 362 11.60 2.98 10.42
CA MET A 362 12.20 2.80 11.76
C MET A 362 12.80 1.40 11.93
N ALA A 363 12.15 0.36 11.38
CA ALA A 363 12.67 -1.00 11.39
C ALA A 363 13.95 -1.11 10.53
N GLU A 364 13.96 -0.50 9.34
CA GLU A 364 15.13 -0.47 8.46
C GLU A 364 16.27 0.32 9.07
N LEU A 365 15.98 1.43 9.78
CA LEU A 365 17.00 2.19 10.53
C LEU A 365 17.60 1.35 11.66
N SER A 366 16.77 0.56 12.36
CA SER A 366 17.27 -0.39 13.37
C SER A 366 18.28 -1.36 12.79
N TYR A 367 17.98 -1.93 11.61
CA TYR A 367 18.91 -2.78 10.88
C TYR A 367 20.18 -2.07 10.48
N SER A 368 20.08 -0.86 9.98
CA SER A 368 21.22 -0.05 9.57
C SER A 368 22.16 0.22 10.73
N TYR A 369 21.66 0.52 11.92
CA TYR A 369 22.45 0.69 13.13
C TYR A 369 23.06 -0.64 13.60
N TRP A 370 22.31 -1.73 13.58
CA TRP A 370 22.81 -3.04 13.94
C TRP A 370 23.96 -3.50 13.03
N ASP A 371 23.81 -3.28 11.72
CA ASP A 371 24.84 -3.57 10.73
C ASP A 371 26.13 -2.79 11.02
N ARG A 372 26.05 -1.56 11.54
CA ARG A 372 27.15 -0.68 11.92
C ARG A 372 27.74 -0.95 13.32
N ASN A 373 27.28 -1.96 14.02
CA ASN A 373 27.62 -2.28 15.41
C ASN A 373 27.17 -1.23 16.45
N GLU A 374 26.15 -0.42 16.11
CA GLU A 374 25.56 0.58 17.00
C GLU A 374 24.37 -0.01 17.78
N ASP A 375 24.59 -1.09 18.54
CA ASP A 375 23.54 -1.93 19.16
C ASP A 375 22.56 -1.16 20.06
N GLY A 376 23.05 -0.13 20.76
CA GLY A 376 22.19 0.72 21.59
C GLY A 376 21.13 1.46 20.78
N ARG A 377 21.54 2.09 19.68
CA ARG A 377 20.63 2.79 18.74
C ARG A 377 19.71 1.82 18.02
N ALA A 378 20.25 0.67 17.59
CA ALA A 378 19.48 -0.38 16.95
C ALA A 378 18.31 -0.84 17.82
N ARG A 379 18.56 -1.12 19.10
CA ARG A 379 17.49 -1.54 20.06
C ARG A 379 16.44 -0.45 20.30
N VAL A 380 16.84 0.81 20.37
CA VAL A 380 15.89 1.92 20.53
C VAL A 380 14.98 2.02 19.29
N ALA A 381 15.55 2.00 18.08
CA ALA A 381 14.81 2.05 16.83
C ALA A 381 13.89 0.83 16.67
N ALA A 382 14.37 -0.38 17.02
CA ALA A 382 13.56 -1.60 16.99
C ALA A 382 12.32 -1.53 17.89
N ARG A 383 12.48 -1.06 19.14
CA ARG A 383 11.35 -0.90 20.06
C ARG A 383 10.32 0.08 19.53
N LYS A 384 10.78 1.19 18.93
CA LYS A 384 9.87 2.18 18.33
C LYS A 384 9.15 1.61 17.13
N ALA A 385 9.84 0.88 16.24
CA ALA A 385 9.23 0.19 15.11
C ALA A 385 8.16 -0.81 15.57
N GLN A 386 8.46 -1.64 16.56
CA GLN A 386 7.52 -2.60 17.11
C GLN A 386 6.29 -1.93 17.75
N GLN A 387 6.48 -0.80 18.42
CA GLN A 387 5.37 -0.02 18.97
C GLN A 387 4.46 0.47 17.86
N LEU A 388 5.01 1.12 16.83
CA LEU A 388 4.26 1.63 15.69
C LEU A 388 3.54 0.50 14.93
N MET A 389 4.18 -0.65 14.72
CA MET A 389 3.55 -1.81 14.09
C MET A 389 2.33 -2.32 14.88
N ARG A 390 2.44 -2.38 16.21
CA ARG A 390 1.29 -2.75 17.06
C ARG A 390 0.17 -1.72 16.99
N GLU A 391 0.50 -0.43 16.97
CA GLU A 391 -0.46 0.65 16.78
C GLU A 391 -1.18 0.55 15.42
N CYS A 392 -0.48 0.08 14.39
CA CYS A 392 -1.06 -0.22 13.07
C CYS A 392 -1.83 -1.56 13.00
N GLY A 393 -1.94 -2.32 14.10
CA GLY A 393 -2.65 -3.60 14.12
C GLY A 393 -1.84 -4.79 13.59
N ILE A 394 -0.55 -4.64 13.37
CA ILE A 394 0.33 -5.70 12.87
C ILE A 394 0.81 -6.55 14.05
N LYS A 395 0.31 -7.80 14.16
CA LYS A 395 0.58 -8.70 15.29
C LYS A 395 1.91 -9.46 15.20
N ALA A 396 2.43 -9.65 14.00
CA ALA A 396 3.72 -10.30 13.76
C ALA A 396 4.57 -9.42 12.85
N PRO A 397 5.89 -9.46 12.95
CA PRO A 397 6.74 -8.69 12.06
C PRO A 397 6.63 -9.24 10.62
N VAL A 398 5.62 -8.80 9.89
CA VAL A 398 5.46 -9.09 8.46
C VAL A 398 6.41 -8.16 7.68
N LEU A 399 7.68 -8.19 8.05
CA LEU A 399 8.76 -7.49 7.34
C LEU A 399 9.18 -8.19 6.04
N LYS A 400 8.32 -9.08 5.50
CA LYS A 400 8.52 -9.63 4.15
C LYS A 400 8.53 -8.54 3.08
N ALA A 401 7.92 -7.41 3.36
CA ALA A 401 7.88 -6.25 2.48
C ALA A 401 9.05 -5.27 2.69
N SER A 402 9.96 -5.51 3.64
CA SER A 402 11.18 -4.71 3.76
C SER A 402 12.23 -5.24 2.79
N PRO A 403 12.90 -4.36 2.00
CA PRO A 403 13.97 -4.76 1.09
C PRO A 403 15.18 -5.39 1.81
N VAL A 404 15.27 -5.23 3.12
CA VAL A 404 16.34 -5.81 3.95
C VAL A 404 15.98 -7.23 4.44
N GLY A 405 15.37 -8.05 3.55
CA GLY A 405 15.13 -9.48 3.80
C GLY A 405 14.37 -9.79 5.09
N ALA A 406 13.53 -10.82 5.06
CA ALA A 406 12.64 -11.31 6.10
C ALA A 406 13.28 -11.58 7.48
N ALA A 407 13.89 -10.57 8.05
CA ALA A 407 14.45 -10.61 9.37
C ALA A 407 13.47 -9.92 10.33
N SER A 408 13.18 -10.57 11.43
CA SER A 408 12.44 -10.08 12.58
C SER A 408 12.56 -8.57 12.76
N ALA A 409 11.50 -7.87 13.11
CA ALA A 409 11.52 -6.42 13.44
C ALA A 409 12.47 -6.05 14.60
N CYS A 410 13.10 -7.04 15.17
CA CYS A 410 14.24 -6.91 16.07
C CYS A 410 15.46 -7.47 15.34
N PRO A 411 16.55 -6.70 15.19
CA PRO A 411 17.83 -7.29 14.81
C PRO A 411 18.06 -8.47 15.73
N PRO A 412 18.51 -9.64 15.22
CA PRO A 412 18.83 -10.74 16.08
C PRO A 412 19.77 -10.21 17.16
N GLU A 413 19.49 -10.51 18.43
CA GLU A 413 20.44 -10.19 19.47
C GLU A 413 21.80 -10.70 19.01
N ARG A 414 22.77 -9.81 18.88
CA ARG A 414 24.13 -10.29 18.69
C ARG A 414 24.41 -11.19 19.88
N PRO A 415 24.79 -12.46 19.67
CA PRO A 415 25.18 -13.28 20.79
C PRO A 415 26.32 -12.53 21.49
N GLY A 416 25.95 -12.01 22.64
CA GLY A 416 26.83 -11.51 23.69
C GLY A 416 27.84 -10.42 23.31
N ALA A 417 27.73 -9.34 23.99
CA ALA A 417 28.82 -8.93 24.87
C ALA A 417 29.13 -10.00 25.98
N GLY A 418 28.47 -11.17 26.00
CA GLY A 418 28.87 -12.41 26.61
C GLY A 418 29.44 -13.32 25.52
N ARG A 419 30.70 -13.61 25.55
CA ARG A 419 31.41 -14.57 24.70
C ARG A 419 30.52 -15.78 24.44
N SER A 420 30.04 -16.00 23.20
CA SER A 420 29.57 -17.33 22.78
C SER A 420 30.76 -18.27 22.98
N ALA A 421 30.61 -19.25 23.85
CA ALA A 421 31.64 -20.26 24.13
C ALA A 421 32.09 -21.02 22.87
N THR A 422 31.33 -20.90 21.77
CA THR A 422 31.54 -21.65 20.53
C THR A 422 32.24 -20.85 19.40
N GLY A 423 32.44 -19.53 19.51
CA GLY A 423 33.12 -18.72 18.49
C GLY A 423 32.42 -18.63 17.13
N LEU A 424 31.16 -19.13 17.02
CA LEU A 424 30.38 -19.09 15.80
C LEU A 424 29.73 -17.72 15.58
N SER A 425 29.60 -17.30 14.32
CA SER A 425 28.72 -16.17 13.96
C SER A 425 27.25 -16.56 14.08
N GLY A 426 26.34 -15.61 14.24
CA GLY A 426 24.90 -15.89 14.36
C GLY A 426 24.33 -16.68 13.17
N ALA A 427 24.84 -16.47 11.96
CA ALA A 427 24.44 -17.25 10.78
C ALA A 427 24.98 -18.68 10.85
N GLU A 428 26.26 -18.83 11.21
CA GLU A 428 26.88 -20.14 11.40
C GLU A 428 26.19 -20.93 12.51
N LEU A 429 25.84 -20.27 13.62
CA LEU A 429 25.14 -20.91 14.74
C LEU A 429 23.73 -21.39 14.33
N ARG A 430 22.93 -20.58 13.63
CA ARG A 430 21.60 -21.00 13.15
C ARG A 430 21.67 -22.20 12.21
N VAL A 431 22.58 -22.16 11.25
CA VAL A 431 22.79 -23.27 10.31
C VAL A 431 23.27 -24.51 11.06
N ALA A 432 24.23 -24.38 11.97
CA ALA A 432 24.77 -25.48 12.76
C ALA A 432 23.72 -26.08 13.71
N THR A 433 22.85 -25.26 14.33
CA THR A 433 21.75 -25.73 15.20
C THR A 433 20.72 -26.55 14.42
N LEU A 434 20.29 -26.08 13.23
CA LEU A 434 19.38 -26.85 12.38
C LEU A 434 20.02 -28.14 11.87
N ALA A 435 21.32 -28.09 11.54
CA ALA A 435 22.07 -29.27 11.15
C ALA A 435 22.20 -30.27 12.28
N ALA A 436 22.44 -29.85 13.51
CA ALA A 436 22.48 -30.66 14.70
C ALA A 436 21.13 -31.34 14.99
N ARG A 437 20.02 -30.66 14.71
CA ARG A 437 18.64 -31.19 14.79
C ARG A 437 18.26 -32.14 13.65
N GLY A 438 19.19 -32.49 12.75
CA GLY A 438 18.96 -33.45 11.69
C GLY A 438 18.38 -32.92 10.40
N TYR A 439 18.17 -31.61 10.25
CA TYR A 439 17.64 -31.02 8.99
C TYR A 439 18.63 -31.16 7.85
N THR A 440 18.22 -31.61 6.69
CA THR A 440 19.07 -31.68 5.48
C THR A 440 19.45 -30.27 4.97
N ASN A 441 20.53 -30.14 4.21
CA ASN A 441 20.95 -28.84 3.64
C ASN A 441 19.84 -28.17 2.83
N ARG A 442 19.01 -28.97 2.14
CA ARG A 442 17.86 -28.47 1.39
C ARG A 442 16.76 -27.92 2.32
N GLN A 443 16.48 -28.59 3.41
CA GLN A 443 15.52 -28.11 4.42
C GLN A 443 16.04 -26.88 5.16
N ILE A 444 17.32 -26.81 5.48
CA ILE A 444 17.97 -25.65 6.09
C ILE A 444 17.92 -24.47 5.12
N ALA A 445 18.23 -24.69 3.85
CA ALA A 445 18.15 -23.68 2.80
C ALA A 445 16.73 -23.12 2.68
N GLY A 446 15.71 -23.98 2.68
CA GLY A 446 14.31 -23.60 2.68
C GLY A 446 13.88 -22.85 3.96
N ALA A 447 14.29 -23.34 5.13
CA ALA A 447 13.94 -22.75 6.43
C ALA A 447 14.59 -21.36 6.65
N LEU A 448 15.82 -21.18 6.15
CA LEU A 448 16.58 -19.92 6.29
C LEU A 448 16.53 -19.04 5.05
N PHE A 449 15.83 -19.47 3.99
CA PHE A 449 15.69 -18.75 2.72
C PHE A 449 17.03 -18.36 2.09
N ILE A 450 18.01 -19.29 2.12
CA ILE A 450 19.33 -19.14 1.51
C ILE A 450 19.57 -20.28 0.50
N THR A 451 20.62 -20.15 -0.31
CA THR A 451 20.98 -21.22 -1.25
C THR A 451 21.62 -22.40 -0.53
N ILE A 452 21.51 -23.60 -1.09
CA ILE A 452 22.19 -24.81 -0.55
C ILE A 452 23.71 -24.56 -0.44
N SER A 453 24.30 -23.89 -1.42
CA SER A 453 25.72 -23.53 -1.41
C SER A 453 26.06 -22.61 -0.23
N THR A 454 25.19 -21.66 0.10
CA THR A 454 25.36 -20.78 1.29
C THR A 454 25.28 -21.59 2.60
N VAL A 455 24.38 -22.57 2.69
CA VAL A 455 24.32 -23.51 3.85
C VAL A 455 25.62 -24.27 3.99
N GLU A 456 26.17 -24.82 2.89
CA GLU A 456 27.44 -25.56 2.87
C GLU A 456 28.62 -24.70 3.30
N GLN A 457 28.68 -23.47 2.85
CA GLN A 457 29.72 -22.53 3.29
C GLN A 457 29.65 -22.23 4.79
N HIS A 458 28.43 -22.02 5.32
CA HIS A 458 28.24 -21.79 6.76
C HIS A 458 28.58 -23.04 7.57
N LEU A 459 28.21 -24.24 7.13
CA LEU A 459 28.56 -25.50 7.79
C LEU A 459 30.09 -25.73 7.78
N THR A 460 30.74 -25.50 6.67
CA THR A 460 32.20 -25.64 6.57
C THR A 460 32.93 -24.71 7.55
N ARG A 461 32.46 -23.47 7.67
CA ARG A 461 33.02 -22.50 8.64
C ARG A 461 32.71 -22.89 10.07
N ALA A 462 31.48 -23.38 10.33
CA ALA A 462 31.07 -23.85 11.65
C ALA A 462 31.91 -25.07 12.08
N TYR A 463 32.08 -26.05 11.22
CA TYR A 463 32.92 -27.25 11.51
C TYR A 463 34.35 -26.87 11.88
N ARG A 464 34.95 -25.97 11.07
CA ARG A 464 36.31 -25.48 11.36
C ARG A 464 36.41 -24.76 12.69
N LYS A 465 35.42 -23.93 13.06
CA LYS A 465 35.43 -23.16 14.31
C LYS A 465 35.14 -24.03 15.56
N LEU A 466 34.27 -25.02 15.40
CA LEU A 466 33.93 -25.96 16.48
C LEU A 466 34.92 -27.10 16.62
N GLY A 467 35.82 -27.29 15.66
CA GLY A 467 36.75 -28.40 15.64
C GLY A 467 36.09 -29.77 15.41
N VAL A 468 34.92 -29.80 14.76
CA VAL A 468 34.15 -31.04 14.47
C VAL A 468 34.34 -31.47 13.04
N GLN A 469 34.38 -32.80 12.82
CA GLN A 469 34.57 -33.38 11.47
C GLN A 469 33.27 -33.95 10.87
N ARG A 470 32.30 -34.29 11.73
CA ARG A 470 31.05 -34.92 11.32
C ARG A 470 29.85 -34.10 11.78
N ARG A 471 28.77 -34.17 10.99
CA ARG A 471 27.50 -33.51 11.29
C ARG A 471 26.90 -33.93 12.62
N THR A 472 27.03 -35.22 12.96
CA THR A 472 26.58 -35.81 14.21
C THR A 472 27.23 -35.21 15.48
N ASP A 473 28.45 -34.68 15.33
CA ASP A 473 29.21 -34.11 16.42
C ASP A 473 28.76 -32.68 16.79
N LEU A 474 27.90 -32.08 15.94
CA LEU A 474 27.40 -30.71 16.18
C LEU A 474 26.50 -30.65 17.42
N ALA A 475 25.63 -31.64 17.65
CA ALA A 475 24.70 -31.64 18.76
C ALA A 475 25.43 -31.58 20.13
N THR A 476 26.43 -32.43 20.31
CA THR A 476 27.25 -32.47 21.53
C THR A 476 28.08 -31.19 21.72
N ARG A 477 28.56 -30.58 20.62
CA ARG A 477 29.40 -29.37 20.72
C ARG A 477 28.59 -28.09 20.92
N LEU A 478 27.30 -28.14 20.61
CA LEU A 478 26.37 -26.99 20.79
C LEU A 478 25.57 -27.10 22.09
N ASP A 479 25.86 -28.06 22.96
CA ASP A 479 25.17 -28.37 24.26
C ASP A 479 23.63 -28.46 24.09
N LEU A 480 23.16 -29.01 22.97
CA LEU A 480 21.73 -29.14 22.68
C LEU A 480 21.09 -30.32 23.41
N ASP A 481 21.89 -31.24 23.92
CA ASP A 481 21.42 -32.44 24.64
C ASP A 481 21.08 -32.17 26.13
N ALA A 482 21.49 -31.03 26.69
CA ALA A 482 21.27 -30.72 28.12
C ALA A 482 19.89 -30.07 28.41
N GLY A 483 19.05 -29.83 27.40
CA GLY A 483 17.75 -29.12 27.53
C GLY A 483 16.52 -30.02 27.54
N GLU A 484 16.60 -31.30 27.16
CA GLU A 484 15.41 -32.17 27.08
C GLU A 484 15.17 -33.04 28.34
N GLU A 485 16.13 -33.17 29.26
CA GLU A 485 15.94 -33.96 30.49
C GLU A 485 15.34 -33.19 31.68
N ALA A 486 15.16 -31.86 31.58
CA ALA A 486 14.58 -31.09 32.69
C ALA A 486 13.05 -30.84 32.56
N GLY A 487 12.38 -31.44 31.57
CA GLY A 487 10.95 -31.26 31.30
C GLY A 487 10.05 -32.50 31.52
N SER A 488 10.58 -33.66 31.92
CA SER A 488 9.78 -34.87 32.03
C SER A 488 9.60 -35.37 33.46
N ALA A 489 9.18 -34.53 34.39
CA ALA A 489 8.64 -34.94 35.66
C ALA A 489 7.27 -34.26 35.88
N GLY A 490 6.20 -34.98 35.52
CA GLY A 490 4.85 -34.67 35.95
C GLY A 490 3.83 -34.36 34.86
N CYS A 491 3.30 -35.36 34.21
CA CYS A 491 1.87 -35.63 34.11
C CYS A 491 1.66 -36.89 33.25
N GLY A 492 1.11 -37.91 33.87
CA GLY A 492 0.78 -39.17 33.24
C GLY A 492 -0.51 -39.11 32.41
N ASP A 493 -0.64 -40.18 31.64
CA ASP A 493 -1.83 -40.76 31.03
C ASP A 493 -2.49 -40.13 29.80
N GLY A 494 -2.42 -40.96 28.79
CA GLY A 494 -3.55 -41.25 27.87
C GLY A 494 -3.61 -40.44 26.60
N LEU A 495 -3.08 -41.02 25.51
CA LEU A 495 -3.89 -41.27 24.32
C LEU A 495 -3.03 -41.79 23.14
N SER A 496 -3.33 -43.02 22.88
CA SER A 496 -3.33 -43.79 21.63
C SER A 496 -2.51 -43.31 20.44
N ARG A 497 -1.56 -44.19 20.07
CA ARG A 497 -1.06 -44.35 18.70
C ARG A 497 -2.20 -44.71 17.79
N ASP A 498 -2.55 -43.81 16.86
CA ASP A 498 -3.16 -44.13 15.55
C ASP A 498 -3.49 -42.80 14.85
N CYS A 499 -2.63 -42.40 13.97
CA CYS A 499 -2.94 -41.50 12.79
C CYS A 499 -1.65 -41.20 11.99
N LEU A 500 -1.02 -42.26 11.51
CA LEU A 500 -0.03 -42.17 10.44
C LEU A 500 -0.29 -43.29 9.44
N ARG A 501 -1.35 -43.11 8.62
CA ARG A 501 -1.53 -43.71 7.26
C ARG A 501 -2.79 -43.12 6.66
N ALA A 502 -2.59 -42.26 5.66
CA ALA A 502 -3.38 -42.15 4.45
C ALA A 502 -3.38 -40.70 3.93
N GLY A 503 -2.96 -40.52 2.74
CA GLY A 503 -3.24 -39.41 1.86
C GLY A 503 -2.06 -38.52 1.53
#